data_9c8e3acc577abaac7e955c62412b51bb
#
_entry.id   9c8e3acc577abaac7e955c62412b51bb
#
_cell.length_a   1.000
_cell.length_b   1.000
_cell.length_c   1.000
_cell.angle_alpha   90.00
_cell.angle_beta   90.00
_cell.angle_gamma   90.00
#
_symmetry.space_group_name_H-M   'P 1'
#
loop_
_entity.id
_entity.type
_entity.pdbx_description
1 polymer ?
#
loop_
_entity_poly.entity_id
_entity_poly.type
_entity_poly.pdbx_seq_one_letter_code
_entity_poly.pdbx_strand_id
1 'polypeptide(L)'
;MGVFAGPNIVEDGLVLALDASNTKSYPGSGTTWIDMSGNGHNATLHSVTHSSANGGIFDIPGGSANFIENNTIDLSSSDFTVFCASRHTGSDNLRLVGGRNNNFLVGHWNGYSEAFYAEGWVGGYGNNVLAATQNSTDWRVYHGCGNISSDSYDFYVNERTRTSGAAQGSEGPDGLIIGKTLLYSNNDYESAAGEVSFVYYYNRVLTK
;
A
#
# COMPACT_ATOMS: atom_id res chain seq x y z
N MET A 1 -9.78 -32.89 6.75
CA MET A 1 -9.89 -31.67 5.94
C MET A 1 -10.22 -30.53 6.88
N GLY A 2 -9.22 -29.68 7.22
CA GLY A 2 -9.44 -28.50 8.05
C GLY A 2 -10.07 -27.42 7.19
N VAL A 3 -11.26 -26.98 7.55
CA VAL A 3 -11.86 -25.78 6.96
C VAL A 3 -11.23 -24.60 7.68
N PHE A 4 -10.25 -23.95 7.06
CA PHE A 4 -9.79 -22.64 7.52
C PHE A 4 -10.81 -21.59 7.06
N ALA A 5 -11.86 -21.40 7.82
CA ALA A 5 -12.74 -20.25 7.72
C ALA A 5 -12.23 -19.21 8.72
N GLY A 6 -11.23 -18.42 8.32
CA GLY A 6 -10.99 -17.13 8.96
C GLY A 6 -12.19 -16.20 8.69
N PRO A 7 -12.32 -15.06 9.39
CA PRO A 7 -13.33 -14.08 9.06
C PRO A 7 -13.14 -13.68 7.59
N ASN A 8 -14.23 -13.67 6.81
CA ASN A 8 -14.18 -13.18 5.43
C ASN A 8 -13.77 -11.71 5.46
N ILE A 9 -12.92 -11.31 4.52
CA ILE A 9 -12.69 -9.88 4.28
C ILE A 9 -14.02 -9.22 3.89
N VAL A 10 -14.14 -7.95 4.21
CA VAL A 10 -15.30 -7.16 3.78
C VAL A 10 -15.30 -7.11 2.25
N GLU A 11 -16.37 -7.58 1.60
CA GLU A 11 -16.48 -7.60 0.15
C GLU A 11 -17.14 -6.34 -0.41
N ASP A 12 -18.02 -5.70 0.39
CA ASP A 12 -18.71 -4.48 -0.02
C ASP A 12 -17.73 -3.31 -0.22
N GLY A 13 -17.67 -2.82 -1.44
CA GLY A 13 -16.75 -1.78 -1.87
C GLY A 13 -15.32 -2.26 -2.15
N LEU A 14 -15.03 -3.55 -2.09
CA LEU A 14 -13.70 -4.09 -2.38
C LEU A 14 -13.38 -3.93 -3.88
N VAL A 15 -12.32 -3.17 -4.17
CA VAL A 15 -11.84 -2.88 -5.54
C VAL A 15 -10.65 -3.74 -5.90
N LEU A 16 -9.71 -3.93 -4.96
CA LEU A 16 -8.49 -4.70 -5.13
C LEU A 16 -8.26 -5.59 -3.93
N ALA A 17 -7.89 -6.83 -4.17
CA ALA A 17 -7.46 -7.77 -3.13
C ALA A 17 -6.25 -8.59 -3.59
N LEU A 18 -5.07 -8.16 -3.19
CA LEU A 18 -3.80 -8.84 -3.45
C LEU A 18 -3.26 -9.42 -2.13
N ASP A 19 -2.98 -10.72 -2.10
CA ASP A 19 -2.50 -11.42 -0.90
C ASP A 19 -1.42 -12.43 -1.30
N ALA A 20 -0.18 -12.17 -0.94
CA ALA A 20 0.96 -13.02 -1.26
C ALA A 20 0.95 -14.37 -0.52
N SER A 21 0.17 -14.48 0.56
CA SER A 21 -0.01 -15.74 1.31
C SER A 21 -1.02 -16.68 0.65
N ASN A 22 -1.90 -16.15 -0.20
CA ASN A 22 -2.99 -16.89 -0.80
C ASN A 22 -2.60 -17.43 -2.18
N THR A 23 -2.60 -18.76 -2.34
CA THR A 23 -2.24 -19.41 -3.59
C THR A 23 -3.19 -19.09 -4.76
N LYS A 24 -4.41 -18.60 -4.49
CA LYS A 24 -5.31 -18.09 -5.53
C LYS A 24 -4.87 -16.71 -6.03
N SER A 25 -4.27 -15.89 -5.17
CA SER A 25 -3.71 -14.60 -5.54
C SER A 25 -2.32 -14.77 -6.17
N TYR A 26 -1.47 -15.64 -5.59
CA TYR A 26 -0.19 -15.97 -6.20
C TYR A 26 0.15 -17.45 -6.06
N PRO A 27 0.21 -18.20 -7.17
CA PRO A 27 0.41 -19.65 -7.14
C PRO A 27 1.87 -20.08 -6.89
N GLY A 28 2.77 -19.14 -6.59
CA GLY A 28 4.20 -19.39 -6.31
C GLY A 28 5.12 -19.22 -7.51
N SER A 29 4.59 -18.91 -8.69
CA SER A 29 5.38 -18.65 -9.91
C SER A 29 4.63 -17.75 -10.89
N GLY A 30 5.38 -17.16 -11.82
CA GLY A 30 4.84 -16.23 -12.82
C GLY A 30 5.06 -14.77 -12.46
N THR A 31 4.59 -13.87 -13.33
CA THR A 31 4.78 -12.43 -13.22
C THR A 31 3.49 -11.67 -12.91
N THR A 32 2.45 -12.38 -12.50
CA THR A 32 1.13 -11.79 -12.21
C THR A 32 0.72 -12.07 -10.77
N TRP A 33 0.42 -11.02 -10.02
CA TRP A 33 -0.25 -11.10 -8.72
C TRP A 33 -1.74 -10.90 -8.95
N ILE A 34 -2.51 -11.98 -8.77
CA ILE A 34 -3.92 -12.06 -9.18
C ILE A 34 -4.78 -11.34 -8.15
N ASP A 35 -5.63 -10.44 -8.62
CA ASP A 35 -6.65 -9.75 -7.84
C ASP A 35 -7.80 -10.71 -7.50
N MET A 36 -8.08 -10.87 -6.22
CA MET A 36 -9.14 -11.73 -5.70
C MET A 36 -10.47 -10.97 -5.46
N SER A 37 -10.52 -9.67 -5.71
CA SER A 37 -11.77 -8.90 -5.56
C SER A 37 -12.83 -9.26 -6.59
N GLY A 38 -12.43 -9.87 -7.70
CA GLY A 38 -13.29 -10.18 -8.85
C GLY A 38 -13.33 -9.06 -9.90
N ASN A 39 -12.66 -7.93 -9.68
CA ASN A 39 -12.65 -6.80 -10.63
C ASN A 39 -11.56 -6.92 -11.70
N GLY A 40 -10.61 -7.86 -11.53
CA GLY A 40 -9.58 -8.14 -12.53
C GLY A 40 -8.40 -7.15 -12.52
N HIS A 41 -8.18 -6.44 -11.43
CA HIS A 41 -7.08 -5.48 -11.24
C HIS A 41 -5.76 -6.19 -10.88
N ASN A 42 -5.36 -7.18 -11.69
CA ASN A 42 -4.13 -7.90 -11.46
C ASN A 42 -2.91 -6.97 -11.46
N ALA A 43 -1.92 -7.26 -10.61
CA ALA A 43 -0.66 -6.53 -10.62
C ALA A 43 0.42 -7.30 -11.37
N THR A 44 1.32 -6.58 -12.02
CA THR A 44 2.48 -7.11 -12.72
C THR A 44 3.71 -7.04 -11.83
N LEU A 45 4.46 -8.13 -11.77
CA LEU A 45 5.69 -8.27 -11.01
C LEU A 45 6.91 -8.00 -11.90
N HIS A 46 7.80 -7.08 -11.50
CA HIS A 46 9.04 -6.77 -12.19
C HIS A 46 10.23 -7.07 -11.29
N SER A 47 10.95 -8.17 -11.57
CA SER A 47 12.18 -8.57 -10.87
C SER A 47 12.06 -8.59 -9.35
N VAL A 48 10.90 -8.99 -8.82
CA VAL A 48 10.65 -9.20 -7.39
C VAL A 48 10.58 -10.70 -7.09
N THR A 49 10.87 -11.08 -5.86
CA THR A 49 10.91 -12.49 -5.45
C THR A 49 9.80 -12.80 -4.46
N HIS A 50 9.05 -13.88 -4.71
CA HIS A 50 8.08 -14.40 -3.74
C HIS A 50 8.78 -15.31 -2.73
N SER A 51 8.39 -15.21 -1.46
CA SER A 51 8.82 -16.10 -0.39
C SER A 51 7.60 -16.51 0.45
N SER A 52 7.58 -17.76 0.89
CA SER A 52 6.58 -18.25 1.86
C SER A 52 6.88 -17.84 3.31
N ALA A 53 8.01 -17.17 3.55
CA ALA A 53 8.33 -16.60 4.86
C ALA A 53 7.25 -15.60 5.30
N ASN A 54 7.12 -15.40 6.61
CA ASN A 54 6.14 -14.47 7.20
C ASN A 54 4.68 -14.67 6.71
N GLY A 55 4.33 -15.89 6.32
CA GLY A 55 2.99 -16.22 5.82
C GLY A 55 2.83 -16.05 4.30
N GLY A 56 3.77 -15.46 3.61
CA GLY A 56 3.76 -15.15 2.17
C GLY A 56 4.03 -13.67 1.92
N ILE A 57 5.10 -13.40 1.18
CA ILE A 57 5.56 -12.03 0.91
C ILE A 57 6.14 -11.91 -0.50
N PHE A 58 6.14 -10.69 -1.04
CA PHE A 58 7.04 -10.29 -2.10
C PHE A 58 8.19 -9.48 -1.52
N ASP A 59 9.42 -9.87 -1.83
CA ASP A 59 10.65 -9.13 -1.54
C ASP A 59 11.00 -8.24 -2.73
N ILE A 60 11.12 -6.95 -2.47
CA ILE A 60 11.51 -5.90 -3.41
C ILE A 60 12.93 -5.47 -3.04
N PRO A 61 13.95 -5.81 -3.82
CA PRO A 61 15.34 -5.51 -3.45
C PRO A 61 15.75 -4.04 -3.60
N GLY A 62 14.82 -3.16 -4.01
CA GLY A 62 15.12 -1.76 -4.31
C GLY A 62 15.64 -1.55 -5.73
N GLY A 63 15.89 -0.29 -6.09
CA GLY A 63 16.27 0.12 -7.44
C GLY A 63 15.10 0.13 -8.44
N SER A 64 15.27 0.86 -9.54
CA SER A 64 14.18 1.20 -10.47
C SER A 64 13.58 0.03 -11.25
N ALA A 65 14.32 -1.08 -11.36
CA ALA A 65 13.88 -2.27 -12.09
C ALA A 65 13.00 -3.24 -11.28
N ASN A 66 12.96 -3.07 -9.95
CA ASN A 66 12.35 -4.01 -9.01
C ASN A 66 11.10 -3.40 -8.40
N PHE A 67 9.93 -3.76 -8.93
CA PHE A 67 8.67 -3.16 -8.48
C PHE A 67 7.46 -4.02 -8.84
N ILE A 68 6.31 -3.69 -8.28
CA ILE A 68 5.02 -4.29 -8.60
C ILE A 68 4.08 -3.15 -9.02
N GLU A 69 3.28 -3.34 -10.08
CA GLU A 69 2.36 -2.29 -10.53
C GLU A 69 1.01 -2.79 -11.00
N ASN A 70 -0.01 -1.96 -10.83
CA ASN A 70 -1.30 -2.00 -11.51
C ASN A 70 -1.68 -0.58 -11.94
N ASN A 71 -2.19 -0.43 -13.18
CA ASN A 71 -2.58 0.87 -13.75
C ASN A 71 -4.05 0.95 -14.14
N THR A 72 -4.87 0.02 -13.67
CA THR A 72 -6.29 -0.07 -14.06
C THR A 72 -7.26 0.42 -12.97
N ILE A 73 -6.74 0.72 -11.78
CA ILE A 73 -7.51 1.26 -10.66
C ILE A 73 -7.46 2.77 -10.71
N ASP A 74 -8.61 3.41 -10.50
CA ASP A 74 -8.68 4.86 -10.29
C ASP A 74 -9.69 5.16 -9.17
N LEU A 75 -9.17 5.56 -8.03
CA LEU A 75 -9.91 6.05 -6.87
C LEU A 75 -9.56 7.50 -6.55
N SER A 76 -8.90 8.22 -7.47
CA SER A 76 -8.41 9.59 -7.23
C SER A 76 -9.52 10.57 -6.81
N SER A 77 -10.71 10.39 -7.33
CA SER A 77 -11.88 11.24 -7.04
C SER A 77 -12.97 10.55 -6.22
N SER A 78 -12.66 9.40 -5.61
CA SER A 78 -13.62 8.59 -4.86
C SER A 78 -13.23 8.49 -3.39
N ASP A 79 -14.21 8.33 -2.52
CA ASP A 79 -13.96 7.86 -1.16
C ASP A 79 -13.18 6.55 -1.23
N PHE A 80 -12.24 6.35 -0.33
CA PHE A 80 -11.39 5.16 -0.40
C PHE A 80 -10.96 4.66 0.96
N THR A 81 -10.54 3.40 0.98
CA THR A 81 -9.74 2.81 2.06
C THR A 81 -8.65 1.95 1.47
N VAL A 82 -7.46 2.07 2.01
CA VAL A 82 -6.29 1.25 1.68
C VAL A 82 -5.83 0.51 2.93
N PHE A 83 -5.68 -0.80 2.81
CA PHE A 83 -4.95 -1.62 3.77
C PHE A 83 -3.73 -2.21 3.09
N CYS A 84 -2.59 -2.18 3.76
CA CYS A 84 -1.42 -2.97 3.33
C CYS A 84 -0.59 -3.41 4.53
N ALA A 85 0.12 -4.54 4.36
CA ALA A 85 1.15 -4.96 5.30
C ALA A 85 2.50 -4.93 4.60
N SER A 86 3.44 -4.16 5.15
CA SER A 86 4.77 -3.98 4.57
C SER A 86 5.83 -3.62 5.61
N ARG A 87 7.10 -3.76 5.22
CA ARG A 87 8.26 -3.27 5.97
C ARG A 87 9.39 -2.86 5.03
N HIS A 88 10.27 -1.99 5.46
CA HIS A 88 11.58 -1.77 4.82
C HIS A 88 12.56 -2.90 5.17
N THR A 89 13.47 -3.20 4.25
CA THR A 89 14.52 -4.21 4.46
C THR A 89 15.93 -3.70 4.13
N GLY A 90 16.07 -2.54 3.51
CA GLY A 90 17.35 -2.03 3.02
C GLY A 90 17.57 -0.54 3.26
N SER A 91 18.62 -0.02 2.62
CA SER A 91 19.00 1.39 2.67
C SER A 91 18.18 2.29 1.73
N ASP A 92 17.60 1.70 0.68
CA ASP A 92 16.67 2.39 -0.21
C ASP A 92 15.33 2.47 0.51
N ASN A 93 15.10 3.57 1.19
CA ASN A 93 14.03 3.70 2.18
C ASN A 93 13.05 4.82 1.83
N LEU A 94 12.84 5.08 0.54
CA LEU A 94 11.92 6.11 0.09
C LEU A 94 10.48 5.60 0.05
N ARG A 95 9.88 5.43 -1.12
CA ARG A 95 8.46 5.05 -1.24
C ARG A 95 8.30 3.55 -1.44
N LEU A 96 7.56 2.87 -0.56
CA LEU A 96 7.30 1.45 -0.72
C LEU A 96 5.93 1.19 -1.37
N VAL A 97 4.82 1.68 -0.82
CA VAL A 97 3.48 1.51 -1.39
C VAL A 97 2.90 2.86 -1.78
N GLY A 98 2.46 3.01 -3.02
CA GLY A 98 1.93 4.28 -3.53
C GLY A 98 0.99 4.17 -4.71
N GLY A 99 0.49 5.32 -5.16
CA GLY A 99 -0.21 5.50 -6.42
C GLY A 99 0.77 5.42 -7.59
N ARG A 100 0.32 4.82 -8.69
CA ARG A 100 1.12 4.70 -9.91
C ARG A 100 1.09 5.98 -10.74
N ASN A 101 -0.08 6.61 -10.82
CA ASN A 101 -0.35 7.73 -11.71
C ASN A 101 -0.50 9.06 -10.96
N ASN A 102 -0.60 9.03 -9.62
CA ASN A 102 -0.65 10.23 -8.78
C ASN A 102 0.28 10.11 -7.56
N ASN A 103 0.48 11.22 -6.85
CA ASN A 103 1.40 11.28 -5.72
C ASN A 103 0.73 10.79 -4.41
N PHE A 104 0.19 9.59 -4.45
CA PHE A 104 -0.36 8.91 -3.29
C PHE A 104 0.71 7.98 -2.68
N LEU A 105 0.81 7.91 -1.34
CA LEU A 105 1.60 6.91 -0.65
C LEU A 105 1.02 6.56 0.72
N VAL A 106 1.25 5.32 1.15
CA VAL A 106 0.90 4.85 2.48
C VAL A 106 1.99 3.93 3.03
N GLY A 107 2.42 4.19 4.26
CA GLY A 107 3.34 3.36 5.01
C GLY A 107 4.74 3.92 5.12
N HIS A 108 5.50 3.96 4.05
CA HIS A 108 6.93 4.29 4.09
C HIS A 108 7.31 5.42 3.16
N TRP A 109 8.06 6.40 3.67
CA TRP A 109 8.66 7.45 2.87
C TRP A 109 9.88 8.07 3.57
N ASN A 110 11.01 8.19 2.86
CA ASN A 110 12.23 8.89 3.28
C ASN A 110 12.71 8.47 4.68
N GLY A 111 12.74 7.17 4.95
CA GLY A 111 13.12 6.61 6.24
C GLY A 111 12.01 6.60 7.30
N TYR A 112 10.90 7.26 7.08
CA TYR A 112 9.75 7.20 7.98
C TYR A 112 8.90 5.98 7.68
N SER A 113 8.50 5.26 8.73
CA SER A 113 7.72 4.01 8.62
C SER A 113 6.23 4.20 8.88
N GLU A 114 5.74 5.42 8.95
CA GLU A 114 4.35 5.74 9.28
C GLU A 114 3.93 7.01 8.54
N ALA A 115 4.05 6.99 7.20
CA ALA A 115 3.73 8.11 6.33
C ALA A 115 2.41 7.87 5.58
N PHE A 116 1.61 8.91 5.42
CA PHE A 116 0.44 8.92 4.57
C PHE A 116 0.33 10.25 3.83
N TYR A 117 0.38 10.18 2.50
CA TYR A 117 0.26 11.31 1.60
C TYR A 117 -0.81 11.02 0.54
N ALA A 118 -1.77 11.91 0.41
CA ALA A 118 -2.93 11.80 -0.48
C ALA A 118 -3.09 13.12 -1.25
N GLU A 119 -2.10 13.47 -2.10
CA GLU A 119 -1.87 14.80 -2.69
C GLU A 119 -1.81 15.93 -1.64
N GLY A 120 -1.46 15.55 -0.42
CA GLY A 120 -1.24 16.38 0.76
C GLY A 120 -0.86 15.50 1.94
N TRP A 121 -0.07 16.02 2.89
CA TRP A 121 0.38 15.25 4.05
C TRP A 121 -0.77 15.04 5.04
N VAL A 122 -1.30 13.83 5.09
CA VAL A 122 -2.28 13.40 6.09
C VAL A 122 -1.59 12.96 7.38
N GLY A 123 -0.44 12.30 7.27
CA GLY A 123 0.32 11.85 8.41
C GLY A 123 1.76 11.47 8.07
N GLY A 124 2.66 11.45 9.05
CA GLY A 124 4.00 10.89 8.92
C GLY A 124 5.13 11.86 8.54
N TYR A 125 4.86 13.05 8.07
CA TYR A 125 5.87 14.05 7.76
C TYR A 125 5.31 15.46 7.92
N GLY A 126 6.10 16.38 8.50
CA GLY A 126 5.65 17.76 8.73
C GLY A 126 5.00 18.00 10.10
N ASN A 127 4.35 19.12 10.28
CA ASN A 127 4.04 19.73 11.58
C ASN A 127 2.99 19.03 12.47
N ASN A 128 2.46 17.88 12.10
CA ASN A 128 1.34 17.26 12.83
C ASN A 128 1.56 15.77 13.20
N VAL A 129 2.80 15.30 13.28
CA VAL A 129 3.03 13.87 13.44
C VAL A 129 3.65 13.53 14.76
N LEU A 130 2.94 12.66 15.50
CA LEU A 130 3.54 11.80 16.52
C LEU A 130 4.74 11.12 15.90
N ALA A 131 5.90 11.24 16.54
CA ALA A 131 7.21 10.83 16.05
C ALA A 131 7.14 9.53 15.23
N ALA A 132 7.13 9.66 13.91
CA ALA A 132 7.23 8.53 13.02
C ALA A 132 8.54 7.81 13.32
N THR A 133 8.50 6.51 13.50
CA THR A 133 9.69 5.73 13.76
C THR A 133 10.58 5.76 12.53
N GLN A 134 11.75 6.36 12.63
CA GLN A 134 12.72 6.39 11.53
C GLN A 134 13.40 5.03 11.39
N ASN A 135 13.66 4.62 10.16
CA ASN A 135 14.44 3.43 9.78
C ASN A 135 14.00 2.13 10.47
N SER A 136 12.72 2.01 10.84
CA SER A 136 12.23 0.75 11.38
C SER A 136 12.07 -0.28 10.27
N THR A 137 12.54 -1.49 10.55
CA THR A 137 12.36 -2.68 9.70
C THR A 137 11.26 -3.60 10.22
N ASP A 138 10.48 -3.16 11.19
CA ASP A 138 9.36 -3.94 11.73
C ASP A 138 8.20 -4.00 10.73
N TRP A 139 7.53 -5.13 10.69
CA TRP A 139 6.26 -5.27 10.00
C TRP A 139 5.21 -4.33 10.57
N ARG A 140 4.48 -3.68 9.68
CA ARG A 140 3.33 -2.84 10.03
C ARG A 140 2.16 -3.11 9.10
N VAL A 141 0.98 -3.08 9.70
CA VAL A 141 -0.29 -3.00 8.97
C VAL A 141 -0.72 -1.54 8.93
N TYR A 142 -0.90 -1.02 7.74
CA TYR A 142 -1.35 0.33 7.50
C TYR A 142 -2.81 0.33 7.07
N HIS A 143 -3.55 1.30 7.56
CA HIS A 143 -4.91 1.61 7.16
C HIS A 143 -4.98 3.11 6.92
N GLY A 144 -5.11 3.52 5.67
CA GLY A 144 -5.35 4.89 5.26
C GLY A 144 -6.71 5.00 4.59
N CYS A 145 -7.52 5.99 4.96
CA CYS A 145 -8.79 6.24 4.27
C CYS A 145 -9.04 7.74 4.10
N GLY A 146 -9.83 8.06 3.10
CA GLY A 146 -10.24 9.42 2.79
C GLY A 146 -11.70 9.47 2.36
N ASN A 147 -12.42 10.44 2.92
CA ASN A 147 -13.69 10.90 2.41
C ASN A 147 -13.42 12.18 1.61
N ILE A 148 -13.42 12.05 0.29
CA ILE A 148 -13.05 13.15 -0.63
C ILE A 148 -14.05 14.31 -0.52
N SER A 149 -15.35 13.99 -0.42
CA SER A 149 -16.41 15.02 -0.41
C SER A 149 -16.41 15.90 0.85
N SER A 150 -15.94 15.36 1.97
CA SER A 150 -15.85 16.07 3.25
C SER A 150 -14.43 16.52 3.59
N ASP A 151 -13.45 16.27 2.71
CA ASP A 151 -12.03 16.54 2.92
C ASP A 151 -11.56 16.02 4.30
N SER A 152 -11.84 14.73 4.57
CA SER A 152 -11.56 14.12 5.86
C SER A 152 -10.80 12.81 5.69
N TYR A 153 -9.60 12.74 6.25
CA TYR A 153 -8.69 11.61 6.11
C TYR A 153 -8.30 11.05 7.47
N ASP A 154 -8.26 9.72 7.56
CA ASP A 154 -7.80 9.00 8.75
C ASP A 154 -6.62 8.09 8.41
N PHE A 155 -5.70 7.96 9.37
CA PHE A 155 -4.54 7.09 9.25
C PHE A 155 -4.30 6.28 10.53
N TYR A 156 -4.13 4.98 10.35
CA TYR A 156 -3.87 4.04 11.44
C TYR A 156 -2.68 3.14 11.11
N VAL A 157 -1.91 2.79 12.13
CA VAL A 157 -0.78 1.87 12.03
C VAL A 157 -0.89 0.84 13.16
N ASN A 158 -0.94 -0.44 12.83
CA ASN A 158 -1.16 -1.53 13.79
C ASN A 158 -2.33 -1.21 14.73
N GLU A 159 -3.49 -0.84 14.16
CA GLU A 159 -4.73 -0.43 14.86
C GLU A 159 -4.63 0.87 15.69
N ARG A 160 -3.47 1.49 15.79
CA ARG A 160 -3.29 2.76 16.50
C ARG A 160 -3.62 3.93 15.59
N THR A 161 -4.51 4.80 16.03
CA THR A 161 -4.79 6.07 15.34
C THR A 161 -3.53 6.92 15.29
N ARG A 162 -3.15 7.35 14.08
CA ARG A 162 -2.05 8.30 13.84
C ARG A 162 -2.59 9.67 13.50
N THR A 163 -3.62 9.70 12.66
CA THR A 163 -4.32 10.94 12.29
C THR A 163 -5.80 10.62 12.19
N SER A 164 -6.67 11.56 12.52
CA SER A 164 -8.11 11.44 12.35
C SER A 164 -8.69 12.78 11.95
N GLY A 165 -9.54 12.77 10.90
CA GLY A 165 -10.25 13.94 10.41
C GLY A 165 -9.32 15.02 9.81
N ALA A 166 -8.17 14.67 9.26
CA ALA A 166 -7.25 15.63 8.65
C ALA A 166 -7.81 16.15 7.32
N ALA A 167 -7.84 17.45 7.15
CA ALA A 167 -8.26 18.15 5.93
C ALA A 167 -7.05 18.59 5.09
N GLN A 168 -6.11 17.67 4.83
CA GLN A 168 -4.84 17.98 4.14
C GLN A 168 -4.59 17.08 2.92
N GLY A 169 -5.46 16.11 2.67
CA GLY A 169 -5.47 15.33 1.46
C GLY A 169 -6.38 15.95 0.42
N SER A 170 -6.35 15.47 -0.80
CA SER A 170 -7.27 15.87 -1.87
C SER A 170 -7.66 14.75 -2.82
N GLU A 171 -6.92 13.65 -2.83
CA GLU A 171 -7.12 12.54 -3.75
C GLU A 171 -6.96 11.18 -3.09
N GLY A 172 -7.63 10.18 -3.67
CA GLY A 172 -7.35 8.76 -3.41
C GLY A 172 -6.25 8.21 -4.32
N PRO A 173 -5.93 6.90 -4.24
CA PRO A 173 -4.91 6.29 -5.08
C PRO A 173 -5.38 6.15 -6.54
N ASP A 174 -4.51 6.52 -7.50
CA ASP A 174 -4.65 6.23 -8.92
C ASP A 174 -3.58 5.19 -9.31
N GLY A 175 -4.03 3.97 -9.56
CA GLY A 175 -3.19 2.80 -9.72
C GLY A 175 -2.54 2.33 -8.42
N LEU A 176 -1.72 1.30 -8.55
CA LEU A 176 -0.85 0.79 -7.49
C LEU A 176 0.58 0.71 -7.99
N ILE A 177 1.53 1.17 -7.19
CA ILE A 177 2.94 0.88 -7.38
C ILE A 177 3.60 0.53 -6.06
N ILE A 178 4.46 -0.48 -6.06
CA ILE A 178 5.21 -0.93 -4.88
C ILE A 178 6.70 -0.98 -5.23
N GLY A 179 7.53 -0.33 -4.41
CA GLY A 179 8.98 -0.33 -4.52
C GLY A 179 9.58 0.87 -5.24
N LYS A 180 8.76 1.73 -5.83
CA LYS A 180 9.23 2.98 -6.45
C LYS A 180 8.10 3.97 -6.72
N THR A 181 8.41 5.10 -7.39
CA THR A 181 7.43 5.97 -8.07
C THR A 181 7.68 6.01 -9.57
N LEU A 182 6.65 6.31 -10.35
CA LEU A 182 6.74 6.57 -11.80
C LEU A 182 6.46 8.04 -12.16
N LEU A 183 6.21 8.90 -11.17
CA LEU A 183 5.79 10.30 -11.39
C LEU A 183 6.90 11.21 -11.87
N TYR A 184 8.15 10.83 -11.69
CA TYR A 184 9.31 11.66 -12.03
C TYR A 184 10.13 11.02 -13.15
N SER A 185 10.69 11.83 -14.03
CA SER A 185 11.48 11.39 -15.19
C SER A 185 12.75 10.60 -14.83
N ASN A 186 13.24 10.74 -13.60
CA ASN A 186 14.31 9.92 -13.03
C ASN A 186 13.69 8.85 -12.15
N ASN A 187 13.35 7.70 -12.72
CA ASN A 187 12.66 6.57 -12.08
C ASN A 187 13.34 6.01 -10.81
N ASP A 188 14.55 6.43 -10.48
CA ASP A 188 15.30 6.00 -9.31
C ASP A 188 15.09 6.89 -8.08
N TYR A 189 14.35 7.99 -8.22
CA TYR A 189 14.33 9.04 -7.21
C TYR A 189 13.61 8.63 -5.91
N GLU A 190 12.68 7.69 -5.99
CA GLU A 190 11.93 7.22 -4.81
C GLU A 190 11.76 5.69 -4.84
N SER A 191 12.87 4.96 -4.97
CA SER A 191 12.84 3.51 -4.80
C SER A 191 12.95 3.11 -3.33
N ALA A 192 12.42 1.95 -2.99
CA ALA A 192 12.53 1.37 -1.67
C ALA A 192 12.79 -0.13 -1.73
N ALA A 193 13.74 -0.59 -0.91
CA ALA A 193 13.89 -1.99 -0.60
C ALA A 193 12.92 -2.36 0.54
N GLY A 194 12.12 -3.41 0.33
CA GLY A 194 11.11 -3.78 1.32
C GLY A 194 10.40 -5.07 1.00
N GLU A 195 9.53 -5.44 1.90
CA GLU A 195 8.65 -6.61 1.74
C GLU A 195 7.18 -6.16 1.86
N VAL A 196 6.31 -6.80 1.08
CA VAL A 196 4.87 -6.61 1.13
C VAL A 196 4.17 -7.96 1.20
N SER A 197 3.13 -8.07 2.06
CA SER A 197 2.34 -9.29 2.22
C SER A 197 0.98 -9.19 1.54
N PHE A 198 0.28 -8.09 1.73
CA PHE A 198 -1.02 -7.86 1.09
C PHE A 198 -1.26 -6.37 0.80
N VAL A 199 -2.17 -6.10 -0.16
CA VAL A 199 -2.73 -4.79 -0.45
C VAL A 199 -4.21 -4.95 -0.78
N TYR A 200 -5.08 -4.22 -0.06
CA TYR A 200 -6.52 -4.17 -0.32
C TYR A 200 -6.97 -2.72 -0.52
N TYR A 201 -7.75 -2.47 -1.57
CA TYR A 201 -8.38 -1.18 -1.84
C TYR A 201 -9.90 -1.29 -1.82
N TYR A 202 -10.55 -0.29 -1.24
CA TYR A 202 -12.00 -0.14 -1.22
C TYR A 202 -12.38 1.24 -1.77
N ASN A 203 -13.51 1.32 -2.46
CA ASN A 203 -14.08 2.57 -2.97
C ASN A 203 -15.05 3.24 -1.97
N ARG A 204 -14.79 3.07 -0.71
CA ARG A 204 -15.52 3.70 0.40
C ARG A 204 -14.65 3.79 1.65
N VAL A 205 -15.06 4.65 2.58
CA VAL A 205 -14.45 4.69 3.91
C VAL A 205 -14.92 3.47 4.71
N LEU A 206 -13.95 2.68 5.19
CA LEU A 206 -14.15 1.68 6.22
C LEU A 206 -13.73 2.26 7.56
N THR A 207 -14.67 2.36 8.47
CA THR A 207 -14.40 2.80 9.85
C THR A 207 -13.83 1.65 10.66
N LYS A 208 -13.05 1.99 11.68
CA LYS A 208 -12.49 1.02 12.64
C LYS A 208 -13.59 0.42 13.51
#